data_f08d92d7a5840c49e2d4ca2df6636b15
#
_entry.id   f08d92d7a5840c49e2d4ca2df6636b15
#
_cell.length_a   1.000
_cell.length_b   1.000
_cell.length_c   1.000
_cell.angle_alpha   90.00
_cell.angle_beta   90.00
_cell.angle_gamma   90.00
#
_symmetry.space_group_name_H-M   'P 1'
#
loop_
_entity.id
_entity.type
_entity.pdbx_description
1 polymer ?
#
loop_
_entity_poly.entity_id
_entity_poly.type
_entity_poly.pdbx_seq_one_letter_code
_entity_poly.pdbx_strand_id
1 'polypeptide(L)'
;MSEFIVGARGHDFGRHSVEELLSSIGDTGFRCTQLAYTKAVEGVKSYADVTPELVAATNAAVQKSGVSIAVDGTYVELSYADEDKRRAEVAKALSQVPVAKALRAGCMGSETTNMAKQPTVSRREAQEALLRSLGEILPVCEEQGVLFAVECVYYHAMNTPEAVKMVLDTIASPNLRVICDLANYVGPENASVDAQRRLWDKVGSWYGDKIVAIHFKGQNFKPDGTLYSTSLEDSCVDYKGGFEMLRTLPQPVLPVLREEAVPARAASDIAFMKSFF
;
A
#
# COMPACT_ATOMS: atom_id res chain seq x y z
N MET A 1 5.06 17.98 -13.31
CA MET A 1 5.64 16.66 -13.02
C MET A 1 5.50 16.42 -11.52
N SER A 2 5.09 15.24 -11.13
CA SER A 2 4.97 14.87 -9.71
C SER A 2 6.35 14.89 -9.03
N GLU A 3 6.42 15.41 -7.81
CA GLU A 3 7.56 15.23 -6.93
C GLU A 3 7.43 13.87 -6.24
N PHE A 4 8.51 13.08 -6.20
CA PHE A 4 8.53 11.79 -5.52
C PHE A 4 9.25 11.90 -4.17
N ILE A 5 8.56 11.47 -3.10
CA ILE A 5 9.13 11.41 -1.75
C ILE A 5 9.46 9.96 -1.41
N VAL A 6 10.74 9.68 -1.20
CA VAL A 6 11.19 8.32 -0.87
C VAL A 6 10.91 7.99 0.57
N GLY A 7 10.23 6.88 0.78
CA GLY A 7 9.92 6.32 2.08
C GLY A 7 10.18 4.82 2.16
N ALA A 8 9.82 4.24 3.30
CA ALA A 8 9.92 2.81 3.51
C ALA A 8 8.72 2.27 4.27
N ARG A 9 8.48 0.97 4.14
CA ARG A 9 7.52 0.24 4.96
C ARG A 9 8.08 0.07 6.37
N GLY A 10 7.37 0.64 7.38
CA GLY A 10 7.90 0.77 8.74
C GLY A 10 8.27 -0.56 9.40
N HIS A 11 7.47 -1.61 9.24
CA HIS A 11 7.75 -2.89 9.89
C HIS A 11 8.94 -3.67 9.30
N ASP A 12 9.52 -3.23 8.21
CA ASP A 12 10.79 -3.77 7.71
C ASP A 12 11.99 -3.35 8.58
N PHE A 13 11.80 -2.33 9.44
CA PHE A 13 12.77 -1.88 10.43
C PHE A 13 12.66 -2.65 11.76
N GLY A 14 11.76 -3.62 11.85
CA GLY A 14 11.49 -4.37 13.08
C GLY A 14 10.38 -3.76 13.93
N ARG A 15 10.24 -4.26 15.17
CA ARG A 15 9.25 -3.76 16.14
C ARG A 15 9.99 -2.91 17.17
N HIS A 16 9.56 -1.67 17.31
CA HIS A 16 10.16 -0.67 18.20
C HIS A 16 9.08 0.22 18.81
N SER A 17 9.46 1.07 19.77
CA SER A 17 8.65 2.24 20.10
C SER A 17 8.45 3.12 18.85
N VAL A 18 7.39 3.90 18.79
CA VAL A 18 7.14 4.78 17.62
C VAL A 18 8.27 5.81 17.45
N GLU A 19 8.89 6.26 18.54
CA GLU A 19 9.98 7.21 18.51
C GLU A 19 11.24 6.60 17.89
N GLU A 20 11.65 5.42 18.35
CA GLU A 20 12.81 4.69 17.81
C GLU A 20 12.60 4.28 16.36
N LEU A 21 11.39 3.80 16.02
CA LEU A 21 11.03 3.40 14.66
C LEU A 21 11.19 4.57 13.68
N LEU A 22 10.54 5.70 13.97
CA LEU A 22 10.56 6.85 13.07
C LEU A 22 11.93 7.52 13.01
N SER A 23 12.68 7.56 14.15
CA SER A 23 14.07 8.00 14.14
C SER A 23 14.94 7.13 13.24
N SER A 24 14.85 5.79 13.41
CA SER A 24 15.63 4.84 12.60
C SER A 24 15.32 5.00 11.10
N ILE A 25 14.05 5.13 10.70
CA ILE A 25 13.66 5.39 9.32
C ILE A 25 14.29 6.69 8.81
N GLY A 26 14.16 7.77 9.57
CA GLY A 26 14.71 9.09 9.20
C GLY A 26 16.22 9.11 9.06
N ASP A 27 16.94 8.43 9.97
CA ASP A 27 18.41 8.33 9.99
C ASP A 27 18.97 7.59 8.76
N THR A 28 18.20 6.65 8.18
CA THR A 28 18.56 5.98 6.93
C THR A 28 18.32 6.83 5.67
N GLY A 29 17.67 7.99 5.80
CA GLY A 29 17.42 8.92 4.70
C GLY A 29 16.02 8.87 4.09
N PHE A 30 15.14 7.97 4.53
CA PHE A 30 13.73 7.95 4.14
C PHE A 30 12.96 9.12 4.78
N ARG A 31 11.96 9.65 4.08
CA ARG A 31 11.22 10.87 4.50
C ARG A 31 9.72 10.63 4.71
N CYS A 32 9.23 9.47 4.36
CA CYS A 32 7.88 9.04 4.70
C CYS A 32 7.83 7.53 4.97
N THR A 33 6.74 7.06 5.54
CA THR A 33 6.57 5.64 5.88
C THR A 33 5.15 5.17 5.71
N GLN A 34 4.98 3.86 5.44
CA GLN A 34 3.76 3.13 5.76
C GLN A 34 3.88 2.59 7.18
N LEU A 35 3.08 3.13 8.08
CA LEU A 35 3.01 2.67 9.45
C LEU A 35 1.91 1.64 9.62
N ALA A 36 2.26 0.42 10.00
CA ALA A 36 1.33 -0.62 10.42
C ALA A 36 1.54 -0.89 11.91
N TYR A 37 0.72 -0.32 12.76
CA TYR A 37 0.88 -0.37 14.22
C TYR A 37 1.04 -1.80 14.74
N THR A 38 0.17 -2.71 14.32
CA THR A 38 0.19 -4.11 14.77
C THR A 38 1.42 -4.90 14.31
N LYS A 39 2.13 -4.41 13.31
CA LYS A 39 3.35 -5.06 12.76
C LYS A 39 4.64 -4.39 13.24
N ALA A 40 4.64 -3.06 13.39
CA ALA A 40 5.84 -2.26 13.58
C ALA A 40 6.04 -1.75 15.01
N VAL A 41 4.96 -1.62 15.80
CA VAL A 41 5.04 -0.97 17.12
C VAL A 41 5.03 -1.99 18.24
N GLU A 42 5.98 -1.87 19.16
CA GLU A 42 6.05 -2.71 20.36
C GLU A 42 4.82 -2.55 21.24
N GLY A 43 4.37 -3.68 21.82
CA GLY A 43 3.19 -3.69 22.69
C GLY A 43 1.85 -3.66 21.95
N VAL A 44 1.79 -3.29 20.69
CA VAL A 44 0.56 -3.26 19.89
C VAL A 44 0.34 -4.62 19.24
N LYS A 45 -0.68 -5.37 19.70
CA LYS A 45 -1.05 -6.69 19.19
C LYS A 45 -2.31 -6.64 18.33
N SER A 46 -3.16 -5.66 18.57
CA SER A 46 -4.43 -5.44 17.87
C SER A 46 -4.69 -3.94 17.68
N TYR A 47 -5.66 -3.60 16.87
CA TYR A 47 -6.05 -2.20 16.70
C TYR A 47 -6.67 -1.58 17.96
N ALA A 48 -7.17 -2.40 18.89
CA ALA A 48 -7.67 -1.91 20.19
C ALA A 48 -6.54 -1.36 21.10
N ASP A 49 -5.29 -1.74 20.82
CA ASP A 49 -4.13 -1.25 21.56
C ASP A 49 -3.65 0.13 21.06
N VAL A 50 -4.21 0.64 19.97
CA VAL A 50 -3.86 1.96 19.42
C VAL A 50 -4.66 3.03 20.16
N THR A 51 -4.09 3.51 21.27
CA THR A 51 -4.74 4.50 22.14
C THR A 51 -4.49 5.94 21.65
N PRO A 52 -5.28 6.92 22.10
CA PRO A 52 -5.02 8.35 21.82
C PRO A 52 -3.62 8.81 22.26
N GLU A 53 -3.10 8.26 23.36
CA GLU A 53 -1.76 8.57 23.87
C GLU A 53 -0.67 8.06 22.91
N LEU A 54 -0.86 6.85 22.35
CA LEU A 54 0.06 6.30 21.35
C LEU A 54 0.02 7.13 20.06
N VAL A 55 -1.16 7.56 19.63
CA VAL A 55 -1.31 8.45 18.46
C VAL A 55 -0.62 9.79 18.71
N ALA A 56 -0.77 10.36 19.90
CA ALA A 56 -0.07 11.60 20.27
C ALA A 56 1.47 11.43 20.29
N ALA A 57 1.95 10.31 20.84
CA ALA A 57 3.38 9.95 20.80
C ALA A 57 3.90 9.79 19.37
N THR A 58 3.10 9.15 18.49
CA THR A 58 3.45 9.01 17.06
C THR A 58 3.57 10.38 16.39
N ASN A 59 2.61 11.29 16.62
CA ASN A 59 2.69 12.65 16.08
C ASN A 59 3.92 13.43 16.57
N ALA A 60 4.30 13.28 17.85
CA ALA A 60 5.51 13.87 18.37
C ALA A 60 6.77 13.28 17.70
N ALA A 61 6.79 11.96 17.49
CA ALA A 61 7.89 11.28 16.80
C ALA A 61 8.00 11.70 15.31
N VAL A 62 6.87 11.88 14.61
CA VAL A 62 6.82 12.46 13.24
C VAL A 62 7.47 13.84 13.21
N GLN A 63 7.11 14.73 14.15
CA GLN A 63 7.69 16.09 14.22
C GLN A 63 9.19 16.06 14.48
N LYS A 64 9.65 15.14 15.34
CA LYS A 64 11.06 15.01 15.71
C LYS A 64 11.91 14.41 14.60
N SER A 65 11.43 13.36 13.95
CA SER A 65 12.17 12.63 12.91
C SER A 65 12.09 13.29 11.53
N GLY A 66 11.05 14.09 11.28
CA GLY A 66 10.73 14.62 9.95
C GLY A 66 10.21 13.55 8.96
N VAL A 67 9.85 12.35 9.45
CA VAL A 67 9.27 11.25 8.66
C VAL A 67 7.76 11.34 8.73
N SER A 68 7.09 11.62 7.60
CA SER A 68 5.64 11.69 7.53
C SER A 68 5.00 10.29 7.40
N ILE A 69 3.74 10.17 7.84
CA ILE A 69 2.96 8.95 7.62
C ILE A 69 2.25 9.07 6.27
N ALA A 70 2.81 8.43 5.24
CA ALA A 70 2.21 8.41 3.91
C ALA A 70 1.00 7.47 3.87
N VAL A 71 1.11 6.32 4.52
CA VAL A 71 0.05 5.30 4.58
C VAL A 71 -0.09 4.80 6.02
N ASP A 72 -1.30 4.87 6.56
CA ASP A 72 -1.69 4.07 7.73
C ASP A 72 -2.09 2.68 7.24
N GLY A 73 -1.19 1.71 7.42
CA GLY A 73 -1.33 0.35 6.89
C GLY A 73 -2.21 -0.52 7.76
N THR A 74 -3.47 -0.72 7.36
CA THR A 74 -4.45 -1.44 8.18
C THR A 74 -4.42 -2.96 8.01
N TYR A 75 -3.91 -3.48 6.89
CA TYR A 75 -3.78 -4.93 6.64
C TYR A 75 -5.03 -5.76 6.97
N VAL A 76 -6.19 -5.31 6.53
CA VAL A 76 -7.49 -5.97 6.74
C VAL A 76 -7.89 -6.81 5.54
N GLU A 77 -8.61 -7.91 5.78
CA GLU A 77 -9.01 -8.89 4.77
C GLU A 77 -10.43 -8.58 4.25
N LEU A 78 -10.56 -7.55 3.39
CA LEU A 78 -11.86 -6.99 3.01
C LEU A 78 -12.69 -7.86 2.06
N SER A 79 -12.11 -8.93 1.50
CA SER A 79 -12.74 -9.73 0.44
C SER A 79 -13.16 -11.13 0.89
N TYR A 80 -13.33 -11.38 2.20
CA TYR A 80 -13.88 -12.64 2.65
C TYR A 80 -15.32 -12.81 2.18
N ALA A 81 -15.64 -13.95 1.53
CA ALA A 81 -17.01 -14.31 1.18
C ALA A 81 -17.84 -14.69 2.41
N ASP A 82 -17.19 -15.21 3.45
CA ASP A 82 -17.78 -15.43 4.77
C ASP A 82 -18.13 -14.07 5.40
N GLU A 83 -19.42 -13.85 5.63
CA GLU A 83 -19.95 -12.55 6.04
C GLU A 83 -19.53 -12.16 7.47
N ASP A 84 -19.38 -13.13 8.39
CA ASP A 84 -18.97 -12.84 9.76
C ASP A 84 -17.49 -12.42 9.80
N LYS A 85 -16.65 -13.13 9.04
CA LYS A 85 -15.23 -12.72 8.87
C LYS A 85 -15.12 -11.36 8.21
N ARG A 86 -15.86 -11.13 7.12
CA ARG A 86 -15.86 -9.85 6.42
C ARG A 86 -16.22 -8.69 7.34
N ARG A 87 -17.32 -8.82 8.10
CA ARG A 87 -17.76 -7.78 9.05
C ARG A 87 -16.74 -7.53 10.17
N ALA A 88 -16.09 -8.57 10.66
CA ALA A 88 -15.02 -8.42 11.64
C ALA A 88 -13.85 -7.61 11.09
N GLU A 89 -13.46 -7.82 9.82
CA GLU A 89 -12.40 -7.05 9.17
C GLU A 89 -12.83 -5.60 8.86
N VAL A 90 -14.08 -5.39 8.43
CA VAL A 90 -14.65 -4.04 8.27
C VAL A 90 -14.64 -3.27 9.59
N ALA A 91 -15.03 -3.90 10.70
CA ALA A 91 -14.99 -3.26 12.02
C ALA A 91 -13.56 -2.84 12.42
N LYS A 92 -12.55 -3.65 12.09
CA LYS A 92 -11.14 -3.27 12.29
C LYS A 92 -10.77 -2.04 11.45
N ALA A 93 -11.12 -2.02 10.15
CA ALA A 93 -10.87 -0.87 9.29
C ALA A 93 -11.55 0.41 9.83
N LEU A 94 -12.82 0.31 10.20
CA LEU A 94 -13.57 1.43 10.75
C LEU A 94 -12.96 1.99 12.04
N SER A 95 -12.40 1.13 12.89
CA SER A 95 -11.71 1.57 14.12
C SER A 95 -10.45 2.41 13.84
N GLN A 96 -9.85 2.28 12.65
CA GLN A 96 -8.64 3.00 12.27
C GLN A 96 -8.92 4.33 11.56
N VAL A 97 -10.14 4.60 11.11
CA VAL A 97 -10.45 5.89 10.44
C VAL A 97 -10.12 7.10 11.33
N PRO A 98 -10.54 7.17 12.61
CA PRO A 98 -10.14 8.28 13.49
C PRO A 98 -8.63 8.33 13.77
N VAL A 99 -7.95 7.18 13.78
CA VAL A 99 -6.48 7.11 13.94
C VAL A 99 -5.78 7.75 12.76
N ALA A 100 -6.10 7.33 11.53
CA ALA A 100 -5.53 7.90 10.31
C ALA A 100 -5.75 9.41 10.22
N LYS A 101 -6.96 9.88 10.59
CA LYS A 101 -7.26 11.32 10.68
C LYS A 101 -6.37 12.04 11.69
N ALA A 102 -6.24 11.49 12.91
CA ALA A 102 -5.43 12.08 13.97
C ALA A 102 -3.93 12.09 13.64
N LEU A 103 -3.44 11.09 12.93
CA LEU A 103 -2.08 11.01 12.39
C LEU A 103 -1.83 11.96 11.21
N ARG A 104 -2.89 12.50 10.60
CA ARG A 104 -2.80 13.20 9.31
C ARG A 104 -2.11 12.35 8.25
N ALA A 105 -2.39 11.04 8.26
CA ALA A 105 -1.86 10.11 7.26
C ALA A 105 -2.32 10.52 5.86
N GLY A 106 -1.47 10.32 4.86
CA GLY A 106 -1.82 10.58 3.46
C GLY A 106 -3.03 9.77 3.01
N CYS A 107 -3.12 8.51 3.45
CA CYS A 107 -4.30 7.65 3.32
C CYS A 107 -4.26 6.53 4.37
N MET A 108 -5.40 5.87 4.60
CA MET A 108 -5.44 4.49 5.08
C MET A 108 -5.20 3.57 3.89
N GLY A 109 -4.47 2.47 4.09
CA GLY A 109 -4.17 1.54 3.01
C GLY A 109 -4.35 0.09 3.40
N SER A 110 -4.87 -0.73 2.49
CA SER A 110 -4.94 -2.17 2.65
C SER A 110 -4.85 -2.90 1.31
N GLU A 111 -4.19 -4.04 1.33
CA GLU A 111 -4.36 -5.05 0.28
C GLU A 111 -5.77 -5.63 0.34
N THR A 112 -6.16 -6.39 -0.69
CA THR A 112 -7.36 -7.22 -0.66
C THR A 112 -7.02 -8.63 -0.18
N THR A 113 -8.04 -9.48 0.05
CA THR A 113 -7.81 -10.83 0.60
C THR A 113 -7.05 -11.72 -0.39
N ASN A 114 -5.98 -12.38 0.09
CA ASN A 114 -5.29 -13.43 -0.64
C ASN A 114 -6.23 -14.62 -0.88
N MET A 115 -6.39 -15.05 -2.14
CA MET A 115 -7.31 -16.13 -2.51
C MET A 115 -6.95 -17.48 -1.89
N ALA A 116 -5.68 -17.71 -1.51
CA ALA A 116 -5.27 -18.91 -0.78
C ALA A 116 -5.91 -19.04 0.61
N LYS A 117 -6.41 -17.93 1.21
CA LYS A 117 -7.13 -17.94 2.49
C LYS A 117 -8.59 -18.40 2.37
N GLN A 118 -9.09 -18.49 1.14
CA GLN A 118 -10.45 -18.94 0.83
C GLN A 118 -10.48 -19.74 -0.48
N PRO A 119 -9.85 -20.93 -0.54
CA PRO A 119 -9.56 -21.65 -1.78
C PRO A 119 -10.80 -22.19 -2.52
N THR A 120 -11.96 -22.25 -1.85
CA THR A 120 -13.24 -22.69 -2.45
C THR A 120 -14.09 -21.54 -2.96
N VAL A 121 -13.69 -20.29 -2.72
CA VAL A 121 -14.39 -19.07 -3.14
C VAL A 121 -13.86 -18.62 -4.50
N SER A 122 -14.75 -18.31 -5.42
CA SER A 122 -14.35 -17.72 -6.70
C SER A 122 -13.85 -16.28 -6.50
N ARG A 123 -12.96 -15.82 -7.38
CA ARG A 123 -12.47 -14.44 -7.34
C ARG A 123 -13.63 -13.42 -7.50
N ARG A 124 -14.66 -13.77 -8.27
CA ARG A 124 -15.85 -12.94 -8.41
C ARG A 124 -16.59 -12.75 -7.08
N GLU A 125 -16.86 -13.82 -6.36
CA GLU A 125 -17.50 -13.74 -5.03
C GLU A 125 -16.67 -12.93 -4.04
N ALA A 126 -15.34 -13.08 -4.08
CA ALA A 126 -14.43 -12.28 -3.27
C ALA A 126 -14.45 -10.79 -3.67
N GLN A 127 -14.56 -10.46 -4.95
CA GLN A 127 -14.71 -9.07 -5.43
C GLN A 127 -16.06 -8.48 -5.02
N GLU A 128 -17.15 -9.25 -5.09
CA GLU A 128 -18.47 -8.82 -4.59
C GLU A 128 -18.43 -8.54 -3.06
N ALA A 129 -17.69 -9.35 -2.30
CA ALA A 129 -17.46 -9.11 -0.87
C ALA A 129 -16.64 -7.82 -0.64
N LEU A 130 -15.60 -7.58 -1.45
CA LEU A 130 -14.82 -6.34 -1.40
C LEU A 130 -15.70 -5.10 -1.61
N LEU A 131 -16.57 -5.13 -2.61
CA LEU A 131 -17.50 -4.02 -2.88
C LEU A 131 -18.42 -3.74 -1.69
N ARG A 132 -18.95 -4.79 -1.03
CA ARG A 132 -19.75 -4.60 0.20
C ARG A 132 -18.93 -3.97 1.32
N SER A 133 -17.69 -4.45 1.54
CA SER A 133 -16.80 -3.92 2.57
C SER A 133 -16.48 -2.44 2.35
N LEU A 134 -16.14 -2.07 1.11
CA LEU A 134 -15.86 -0.68 0.75
C LEU A 134 -17.11 0.19 0.88
N GLY A 135 -18.30 -0.34 0.54
CA GLY A 135 -19.58 0.36 0.72
C GLY A 135 -19.91 0.69 2.19
N GLU A 136 -19.36 -0.08 3.15
CA GLU A 136 -19.52 0.20 4.59
C GLU A 136 -18.43 1.14 5.14
N ILE A 137 -17.20 1.05 4.61
CA ILE A 137 -16.05 1.83 5.12
C ILE A 137 -16.04 3.26 4.56
N LEU A 138 -16.29 3.43 3.28
CA LEU A 138 -16.09 4.71 2.60
C LEU A 138 -17.00 5.84 3.08
N PRO A 139 -18.29 5.63 3.42
CA PRO A 139 -19.11 6.69 3.99
C PRO A 139 -18.50 7.30 5.27
N VAL A 140 -17.91 6.47 6.13
CA VAL A 140 -17.22 6.93 7.35
C VAL A 140 -15.92 7.67 7.01
N CYS A 141 -15.19 7.19 6.03
CA CYS A 141 -13.99 7.87 5.51
C CYS A 141 -14.34 9.25 4.92
N GLU A 142 -15.43 9.36 4.17
CA GLU A 142 -15.92 10.62 3.59
C GLU A 142 -16.32 11.62 4.69
N GLU A 143 -17.08 11.18 5.68
CA GLU A 143 -17.49 12.02 6.82
C GLU A 143 -16.27 12.57 7.58
N GLN A 144 -15.22 11.78 7.71
CA GLN A 144 -14.01 12.17 8.45
C GLN A 144 -12.95 12.83 7.58
N GLY A 145 -13.10 12.85 6.26
CA GLY A 145 -12.12 13.40 5.33
C GLY A 145 -10.85 12.54 5.22
N VAL A 146 -10.96 11.22 5.40
CA VAL A 146 -9.86 10.26 5.29
C VAL A 146 -9.90 9.57 3.93
N LEU A 147 -8.78 9.50 3.22
CA LEU A 147 -8.67 8.70 2.01
C LEU A 147 -8.46 7.23 2.37
N PHE A 148 -9.15 6.32 1.66
CA PHE A 148 -8.95 4.88 1.78
C PHE A 148 -8.39 4.34 0.46
N ALA A 149 -7.21 3.76 0.50
CA ALA A 149 -6.54 3.25 -0.69
C ALA A 149 -6.50 1.71 -0.68
N VAL A 150 -6.89 1.12 -1.81
CA VAL A 150 -6.80 -0.32 -2.04
C VAL A 150 -5.59 -0.64 -2.90
N GLU A 151 -4.95 -1.77 -2.61
CA GLU A 151 -3.79 -2.24 -3.36
C GLU A 151 -4.13 -3.46 -4.20
N CYS A 152 -3.72 -3.44 -5.48
CA CYS A 152 -3.83 -4.58 -6.39
C CYS A 152 -2.67 -5.54 -6.15
N VAL A 153 -2.99 -6.84 -5.97
CA VAL A 153 -1.99 -7.90 -5.83
C VAL A 153 -2.40 -9.10 -6.68
N TYR A 154 -1.55 -9.57 -7.60
CA TYR A 154 -1.93 -10.54 -8.64
C TYR A 154 -2.52 -11.87 -8.12
N TYR A 155 -2.22 -12.29 -6.90
CA TYR A 155 -2.80 -13.48 -6.25
C TYR A 155 -3.94 -13.18 -5.25
N HIS A 156 -4.40 -11.92 -5.15
CA HIS A 156 -5.53 -11.50 -4.31
C HIS A 156 -6.86 -11.44 -5.08
N ALA A 157 -7.91 -11.05 -4.39
CA ALA A 157 -9.23 -10.84 -4.99
C ALA A 157 -9.21 -9.76 -6.07
N MET A 158 -8.56 -8.62 -5.82
CA MET A 158 -8.32 -7.55 -6.78
C MET A 158 -6.91 -7.72 -7.35
N ASN A 159 -6.80 -8.33 -8.53
CA ASN A 159 -5.56 -8.89 -9.06
C ASN A 159 -5.10 -8.34 -10.42
N THR A 160 -5.86 -7.48 -11.05
CA THR A 160 -5.55 -6.89 -12.36
C THR A 160 -5.98 -5.44 -12.44
N PRO A 161 -5.46 -4.64 -13.39
CA PRO A 161 -5.95 -3.29 -13.64
C PRO A 161 -7.46 -3.24 -13.94
N GLU A 162 -8.00 -4.26 -14.61
CA GLU A 162 -9.43 -4.37 -14.88
C GLU A 162 -10.25 -4.52 -13.59
N ALA A 163 -9.76 -5.30 -12.63
CA ALA A 163 -10.41 -5.47 -11.33
C ALA A 163 -10.36 -4.17 -10.51
N VAL A 164 -9.23 -3.44 -10.54
CA VAL A 164 -9.13 -2.11 -9.91
C VAL A 164 -10.15 -1.15 -10.53
N LYS A 165 -10.17 -1.08 -11.86
CA LYS A 165 -11.13 -0.22 -12.58
C LYS A 165 -12.58 -0.57 -12.24
N MET A 166 -12.92 -1.85 -12.23
CA MET A 166 -14.27 -2.33 -11.86
C MET A 166 -14.66 -1.87 -10.45
N VAL A 167 -13.74 -1.96 -9.47
CA VAL A 167 -13.99 -1.49 -8.10
C VAL A 167 -14.21 0.03 -8.07
N LEU A 168 -13.36 0.80 -8.74
CA LEU A 168 -13.46 2.27 -8.79
C LEU A 168 -14.71 2.75 -9.51
N ASP A 169 -15.11 2.08 -10.59
CA ASP A 169 -16.33 2.43 -11.36
C ASP A 169 -17.61 2.08 -10.59
N THR A 170 -17.57 0.99 -9.80
CA THR A 170 -18.73 0.54 -9.00
C THR A 170 -18.91 1.38 -7.75
N ILE A 171 -17.81 1.75 -7.09
CA ILE A 171 -17.80 2.55 -5.86
C ILE A 171 -17.42 3.99 -6.22
N ALA A 172 -18.39 4.82 -6.48
CA ALA A 172 -18.18 6.21 -6.88
C ALA A 172 -17.85 7.14 -5.68
N SER A 173 -16.90 6.73 -4.83
CA SER A 173 -16.48 7.52 -3.67
C SER A 173 -15.33 8.46 -4.02
N PRO A 174 -15.40 9.75 -3.62
CA PRO A 174 -14.28 10.69 -3.78
C PRO A 174 -13.10 10.34 -2.88
N ASN A 175 -13.29 9.48 -1.88
CA ASN A 175 -12.26 9.09 -0.91
C ASN A 175 -11.61 7.73 -1.25
N LEU A 176 -12.12 6.99 -2.24
CA LEU A 176 -11.48 5.76 -2.71
C LEU A 176 -10.26 6.07 -3.57
N ARG A 177 -9.13 5.49 -3.22
CA ARG A 177 -7.82 5.67 -3.86
C ARG A 177 -7.14 4.34 -4.12
N VAL A 178 -5.97 4.41 -4.76
CA VAL A 178 -5.16 3.25 -5.13
C VAL A 178 -3.74 3.42 -4.61
N ILE A 179 -3.22 2.36 -3.97
CA ILE A 179 -1.79 2.16 -3.82
C ILE A 179 -1.31 1.38 -5.04
N CYS A 180 -0.36 1.94 -5.76
CA CYS A 180 0.23 1.31 -6.95
C CYS A 180 1.53 0.62 -6.58
N ASP A 181 1.50 -0.69 -6.36
CA ASP A 181 2.71 -1.49 -6.28
C ASP A 181 3.04 -2.03 -7.67
N LEU A 182 4.11 -1.50 -8.29
CA LEU A 182 4.52 -1.91 -9.63
C LEU A 182 4.80 -3.42 -9.71
N ALA A 183 5.38 -4.00 -8.66
CA ALA A 183 5.68 -5.42 -8.61
C ALA A 183 4.42 -6.29 -8.50
N ASN A 184 3.44 -5.87 -7.71
CA ASN A 184 2.22 -6.63 -7.48
C ASN A 184 1.29 -6.77 -8.69
N TYR A 185 1.50 -5.98 -9.76
CA TYR A 185 0.80 -6.16 -11.04
C TYR A 185 1.48 -7.22 -11.93
N VAL A 186 2.73 -7.59 -11.62
CA VAL A 186 3.53 -8.46 -12.46
C VAL A 186 3.42 -9.91 -11.98
N GLY A 187 2.85 -10.77 -12.83
CA GLY A 187 2.85 -12.22 -12.69
C GLY A 187 3.76 -12.88 -13.74
N PRO A 188 3.96 -14.20 -13.67
CA PRO A 188 4.80 -14.92 -14.64
C PRO A 188 4.39 -14.71 -16.10
N GLU A 189 3.07 -14.58 -16.34
CA GLU A 189 2.47 -14.46 -17.67
C GLU A 189 2.70 -13.09 -18.31
N ASN A 190 3.02 -12.07 -17.53
CA ASN A 190 3.21 -10.71 -18.01
C ASN A 190 4.56 -10.10 -17.61
N ALA A 191 5.53 -10.92 -17.25
CA ALA A 191 6.87 -10.49 -16.79
C ALA A 191 7.74 -9.83 -17.88
N SER A 192 7.39 -9.96 -19.19
CA SER A 192 8.14 -9.28 -20.25
C SER A 192 7.95 -7.76 -20.19
N VAL A 193 8.97 -6.98 -20.53
CA VAL A 193 8.93 -5.51 -20.55
C VAL A 193 7.75 -4.97 -21.37
N ASP A 194 7.50 -5.53 -22.57
CA ASP A 194 6.39 -5.09 -23.42
C ASP A 194 5.01 -5.38 -22.80
N ALA A 195 4.87 -6.48 -22.06
CA ALA A 195 3.64 -6.77 -21.36
C ALA A 195 3.43 -5.81 -20.17
N GLN A 196 4.49 -5.52 -19.41
CA GLN A 196 4.45 -4.56 -18.32
C GLN A 196 4.14 -3.14 -18.82
N ARG A 197 4.70 -2.70 -19.94
CA ARG A 197 4.35 -1.39 -20.52
C ARG A 197 2.88 -1.27 -20.85
N ARG A 198 2.27 -2.33 -21.40
CA ARG A 198 0.81 -2.34 -21.60
C ARG A 198 0.02 -2.30 -20.29
N LEU A 199 0.57 -2.84 -19.19
CA LEU A 199 -0.04 -2.67 -17.86
C LEU A 199 0.04 -1.22 -17.40
N TRP A 200 1.22 -0.59 -17.54
CA TRP A 200 1.41 0.81 -17.13
C TRP A 200 0.51 1.76 -17.92
N ASP A 201 0.33 1.53 -19.23
CA ASP A 201 -0.61 2.31 -20.05
C ASP A 201 -2.06 2.21 -19.53
N LYS A 202 -2.51 1.00 -19.13
CA LYS A 202 -3.82 0.81 -18.54
C LYS A 202 -3.93 1.50 -17.17
N VAL A 203 -2.96 1.27 -16.27
CA VAL A 203 -2.92 1.86 -14.93
C VAL A 203 -2.99 3.38 -15.02
N GLY A 204 -2.13 3.99 -15.82
CA GLY A 204 -2.07 5.45 -15.97
C GLY A 204 -3.34 6.03 -16.56
N SER A 205 -3.85 5.43 -17.67
CA SER A 205 -5.01 5.96 -18.39
C SER A 205 -6.35 5.72 -17.70
N TRP A 206 -6.48 4.61 -16.94
CA TRP A 206 -7.76 4.24 -16.34
C TRP A 206 -8.01 4.83 -14.95
N TYR A 207 -6.96 4.94 -14.14
CA TYR A 207 -7.08 5.41 -12.74
C TYR A 207 -5.81 6.07 -12.19
N GLY A 208 -4.95 6.55 -13.05
CA GLY A 208 -3.73 7.23 -12.62
C GLY A 208 -4.00 8.42 -11.67
N ASP A 209 -5.13 9.12 -11.86
CA ASP A 209 -5.59 10.22 -10.99
C ASP A 209 -6.00 9.76 -9.57
N LYS A 210 -6.20 8.45 -9.37
CA LYS A 210 -6.55 7.86 -8.08
C LYS A 210 -5.34 7.34 -7.28
N ILE A 211 -4.16 7.28 -7.89
CA ILE A 211 -2.96 6.79 -7.20
C ILE A 211 -2.50 7.82 -6.17
N VAL A 212 -2.30 7.38 -4.92
CA VAL A 212 -1.88 8.24 -3.80
C VAL A 212 -0.58 7.81 -3.13
N ALA A 213 -0.16 6.57 -3.37
CA ALA A 213 1.12 6.03 -2.91
C ALA A 213 1.61 4.97 -3.88
N ILE A 214 2.92 4.78 -3.89
CA ILE A 214 3.59 3.77 -4.73
C ILE A 214 4.36 2.86 -3.81
N HIS A 215 4.20 1.54 -3.98
CA HIS A 215 5.08 0.55 -3.37
C HIS A 215 6.16 0.14 -4.36
N PHE A 216 7.34 -0.11 -3.84
CA PHE A 216 8.53 -0.37 -4.62
C PHE A 216 9.33 -1.51 -3.99
N LYS A 217 9.30 -2.69 -4.62
CA LYS A 217 10.01 -3.89 -4.17
C LYS A 217 10.57 -4.68 -5.34
N GLY A 218 11.61 -5.46 -5.08
CA GLY A 218 12.20 -6.37 -6.05
C GLY A 218 11.54 -7.75 -6.03
N GLN A 219 11.20 -8.28 -7.21
CA GLN A 219 10.71 -9.64 -7.35
C GLN A 219 11.18 -10.28 -8.65
N ASN A 220 11.16 -11.60 -8.67
CA ASN A 220 11.41 -12.39 -9.88
C ASN A 220 10.67 -13.75 -9.77
N PHE A 221 10.69 -14.55 -10.83
CA PHE A 221 10.01 -15.83 -10.91
C PHE A 221 11.02 -16.93 -11.21
N LYS A 222 10.86 -18.07 -10.53
CA LYS A 222 11.56 -19.32 -10.89
C LYS A 222 11.00 -19.87 -12.20
N PRO A 223 11.69 -20.85 -12.85
CA PRO A 223 11.19 -21.47 -14.07
C PRO A 223 9.81 -22.15 -13.93
N ASP A 224 9.42 -22.53 -12.71
CA ASP A 224 8.13 -23.10 -12.39
C ASP A 224 7.04 -22.04 -12.11
N GLY A 225 7.36 -20.75 -12.27
CA GLY A 225 6.46 -19.63 -12.00
C GLY A 225 6.37 -19.20 -10.53
N THR A 226 7.14 -19.83 -9.64
CA THR A 226 7.15 -19.44 -8.22
C THR A 226 7.79 -18.08 -8.03
N LEU A 227 7.04 -17.14 -7.42
CA LEU A 227 7.53 -15.82 -7.03
C LEU A 227 8.63 -15.93 -5.96
N TYR A 228 9.64 -15.07 -6.03
CA TYR A 228 10.60 -14.84 -4.96
C TYR A 228 11.06 -13.38 -4.94
N SER A 229 11.38 -12.88 -3.73
CA SER A 229 11.93 -11.53 -3.55
C SER A 229 13.38 -11.46 -4.00
N THR A 230 13.76 -10.31 -4.58
CA THR A 230 15.13 -10.02 -5.04
C THR A 230 15.60 -8.66 -4.55
N SER A 231 16.85 -8.32 -4.84
CA SER A 231 17.30 -6.92 -4.82
C SER A 231 16.50 -6.12 -5.86
N LEU A 232 16.51 -4.79 -5.74
CA LEU A 232 15.84 -3.93 -6.74
C LEU A 232 16.49 -4.08 -8.12
N GLU A 233 17.80 -4.19 -8.16
CA GLU A 233 18.61 -4.31 -9.38
C GLU A 233 18.35 -5.61 -10.14
N ASP A 234 18.05 -6.71 -9.42
CA ASP A 234 17.80 -8.04 -9.99
C ASP A 234 16.32 -8.30 -10.30
N SER A 235 15.46 -7.31 -10.12
CA SER A 235 14.03 -7.44 -10.31
C SER A 235 13.63 -7.56 -11.78
N CYS A 236 12.60 -8.36 -12.05
CA CYS A 236 11.98 -8.43 -13.38
C CYS A 236 11.01 -7.25 -13.67
N VAL A 237 10.80 -6.36 -12.71
CA VAL A 237 9.88 -5.24 -12.85
C VAL A 237 10.46 -4.13 -13.74
N ASP A 238 9.73 -3.70 -14.76
CA ASP A 238 10.09 -2.53 -15.59
C ASP A 238 9.82 -1.23 -14.82
N TYR A 239 10.67 -0.91 -13.85
CA TYR A 239 10.58 0.34 -13.09
C TYR A 239 10.66 1.57 -14.00
N LYS A 240 11.49 1.51 -15.05
CA LYS A 240 11.64 2.63 -15.99
C LYS A 240 10.30 2.97 -16.63
N GLY A 241 9.64 2.00 -17.25
CA GLY A 241 8.32 2.20 -17.85
C GLY A 241 7.26 2.61 -16.82
N GLY A 242 7.29 2.00 -15.63
CA GLY A 242 6.40 2.37 -14.53
C GLY A 242 6.56 3.83 -14.12
N PHE A 243 7.79 4.33 -13.94
CA PHE A 243 8.04 5.73 -13.58
C PHE A 243 7.82 6.71 -14.75
N GLU A 244 8.03 6.29 -15.99
CA GLU A 244 7.61 7.07 -17.17
C GLU A 244 6.10 7.35 -17.12
N MET A 245 5.27 6.36 -16.77
CA MET A 245 3.83 6.53 -16.55
C MET A 245 3.54 7.42 -15.34
N LEU A 246 4.15 7.13 -14.16
CA LEU A 246 3.90 7.86 -12.93
C LEU A 246 4.21 9.36 -13.02
N ARG A 247 5.21 9.76 -13.81
CA ARG A 247 5.52 11.19 -14.07
C ARG A 247 4.43 11.94 -14.85
N THR A 248 3.53 11.23 -15.54
CA THR A 248 2.42 11.86 -16.29
C THR A 248 1.21 12.12 -15.41
N LEU A 249 1.21 11.62 -14.17
CA LEU A 249 0.06 11.72 -13.28
C LEU A 249 -0.15 13.15 -12.75
N PRO A 250 -1.39 13.52 -12.41
CA PRO A 250 -1.72 14.89 -12.00
C PRO A 250 -1.35 15.21 -10.54
N GLN A 251 -1.01 14.21 -9.72
CA GLN A 251 -0.67 14.42 -8.32
C GLN A 251 0.61 15.26 -8.20
N PRO A 252 0.62 16.32 -7.38
CA PRO A 252 1.81 17.16 -7.21
C PRO A 252 2.93 16.44 -6.47
N VAL A 253 2.58 15.54 -5.54
CA VAL A 253 3.51 14.77 -4.72
C VAL A 253 3.03 13.32 -4.63
N LEU A 254 3.96 12.39 -4.80
CA LEU A 254 3.71 10.96 -4.65
C LEU A 254 4.76 10.32 -3.72
N PRO A 255 4.34 9.73 -2.57
CA PRO A 255 5.23 8.91 -1.76
C PRO A 255 5.54 7.60 -2.48
N VAL A 256 6.82 7.24 -2.49
CA VAL A 256 7.35 5.98 -3.04
C VAL A 256 7.97 5.19 -1.89
N LEU A 257 7.30 4.14 -1.48
CA LEU A 257 7.60 3.36 -0.29
C LEU A 257 8.36 2.08 -0.64
N ARG A 258 9.60 1.98 -0.22
CA ARG A 258 10.40 0.75 -0.33
C ARG A 258 9.82 -0.31 0.60
N GLU A 259 9.33 -1.40 0.04
CA GLU A 259 8.93 -2.60 0.76
C GLU A 259 10.08 -3.61 0.81
N GLU A 260 10.12 -4.43 1.86
CA GLU A 260 11.23 -5.35 2.15
C GLU A 260 12.56 -4.59 2.29
N ALA A 261 12.48 -3.40 2.89
CA ALA A 261 13.62 -2.55 3.12
C ALA A 261 14.60 -3.20 4.10
N VAL A 262 15.88 -3.20 3.73
CA VAL A 262 16.95 -3.60 4.63
C VAL A 262 17.68 -2.35 5.06
N PRO A 263 17.65 -1.95 6.35
CA PRO A 263 18.24 -0.68 6.81
C PRO A 263 19.70 -0.49 6.38
N ALA A 264 20.50 -1.55 6.40
CA ALA A 264 21.90 -1.52 5.95
C ALA A 264 22.07 -1.23 4.43
N ARG A 265 21.03 -1.39 3.62
CA ARG A 265 21.00 -1.11 2.18
C ARG A 265 20.27 0.18 1.83
N ALA A 266 19.70 0.90 2.81
CA ALA A 266 18.84 2.04 2.56
C ALA A 266 19.47 3.08 1.63
N ALA A 267 20.74 3.40 1.78
CA ALA A 267 21.42 4.39 0.93
C ALA A 267 21.47 3.95 -0.55
N SER A 268 21.77 2.68 -0.82
CA SER A 268 21.80 2.13 -2.19
C SER A 268 20.41 2.03 -2.77
N ASP A 269 19.42 1.56 -1.99
CA ASP A 269 18.02 1.46 -2.43
C ASP A 269 17.45 2.84 -2.76
N ILE A 270 17.70 3.85 -1.91
CA ILE A 270 17.29 5.25 -2.16
C ILE A 270 17.93 5.80 -3.44
N ALA A 271 19.24 5.55 -3.64
CA ALA A 271 19.92 6.00 -4.85
C ALA A 271 19.35 5.32 -6.12
N PHE A 272 19.08 4.02 -6.06
CA PHE A 272 18.46 3.28 -7.15
C PHE A 272 17.05 3.82 -7.45
N MET A 273 16.19 3.99 -6.45
CA MET A 273 14.83 4.52 -6.62
C MET A 273 14.87 5.91 -7.27
N LYS A 274 15.73 6.80 -6.77
CA LYS A 274 15.89 8.17 -7.29
C LYS A 274 16.42 8.23 -8.73
N SER A 275 17.06 7.18 -9.21
CA SER A 275 17.52 7.14 -10.62
C SER A 275 16.36 7.12 -11.63
N PHE A 276 15.15 6.85 -11.18
CA PHE A 276 13.93 6.86 -11.99
C PHE A 276 13.10 8.16 -11.86
N PHE A 277 13.46 9.09 -10.96
CA PHE A 277 12.71 10.31 -10.65
C PHE A 277 12.96 11.46 -11.61
#